data_7f6e67230d600993161c615e0a82d30f
#
_entry.id   7f6e67230d600993161c615e0a82d30f
#
_cell.length_a   1.000
_cell.length_b   1.000
_cell.length_c   1.000
_cell.angle_alpha   90.00
_cell.angle_beta   90.00
_cell.angle_gamma   90.00
#
_symmetry.space_group_name_H-M   'P 1'
#
loop_
_entity.id
_entity.type
_entity.pdbx_description
1 polymer ?
#
loop_
_entity_poly.entity_id
_entity_poly.type
_entity_poly.pdbx_seq_one_letter_code
_entity_poly.pdbx_strand_id
1 'polypeptide(L)'
;MKIKKIAYILCGLLLVSCNDSFLERYPDTDLSDKTYFTSEKDLELYTNTFYNELIYYYHDYATDNASIYSEPTEIVNMMHGGITEQSVGGWDNWGTLRKYNILLENVHKTKGSPTVINHYIGITRLMRAQWYYEMIKRFNEVPWYSTSLKDTSTDLLYKGKDSRELVVDSIFKDLEFAVNHISADMKNRSVINKWYAYGMMARIALHEASFRKYHDELGLQVSAEHFYKIAINACEKIMETHLFSIDKRGGIDNAYENLFISNNLGDSPEILLFKDFDDKQNIKHDAARRVFSYVSSLSRSLMENYEYIKNGKAIPFTSVPDYDKMSMPETF
;
A
#
# COMPACT_ATOMS: atom_id res chain seq x y z
N MET A 1 42.68 61.46 -22.90
CA MET A 1 41.53 60.85 -23.61
C MET A 1 41.59 59.33 -23.70
N LYS A 2 42.74 58.67 -23.72
CA LYS A 2 42.86 57.21 -23.83
C LYS A 2 42.44 56.44 -22.53
N ILE A 3 42.76 56.97 -21.34
CA ILE A 3 42.48 56.32 -20.05
C ILE A 3 40.95 56.23 -19.75
N LYS A 4 40.17 57.26 -20.07
CA LYS A 4 38.72 57.26 -19.90
C LYS A 4 38.01 56.21 -20.79
N LYS A 5 38.51 55.93 -22.00
CA LYS A 5 37.96 54.91 -22.91
C LYS A 5 38.24 53.51 -22.40
N ILE A 6 39.41 53.26 -21.77
CA ILE A 6 39.77 51.99 -21.19
C ILE A 6 38.93 51.71 -19.95
N ALA A 7 38.60 52.70 -19.11
CA ALA A 7 37.73 52.56 -17.96
C ALA A 7 36.27 52.19 -18.37
N TYR A 8 35.74 52.75 -19.45
CA TYR A 8 34.40 52.39 -19.95
C TYR A 8 34.32 50.96 -20.53
N ILE A 9 35.42 50.51 -21.19
CA ILE A 9 35.51 49.12 -21.70
C ILE A 9 35.62 48.11 -20.54
N LEU A 10 36.38 48.44 -19.47
CA LEU A 10 36.49 47.60 -18.30
C LEU A 10 35.19 47.52 -17.49
N CYS A 11 34.41 48.60 -17.36
CA CYS A 11 33.09 48.63 -16.75
C CYS A 11 32.03 47.86 -17.58
N GLY A 12 32.12 47.87 -18.91
CA GLY A 12 31.24 47.12 -19.80
C GLY A 12 31.44 45.62 -19.73
N LEU A 13 32.67 45.14 -19.46
CA LEU A 13 33.01 43.74 -19.29
C LEU A 13 32.54 43.15 -17.95
N LEU A 14 32.32 43.97 -16.92
CA LEU A 14 31.81 43.54 -15.62
C LEU A 14 30.29 43.33 -15.60
N LEU A 15 29.54 43.81 -16.61
CA LEU A 15 28.08 43.64 -16.66
C LEU A 15 27.61 42.37 -17.37
N VAL A 16 28.50 41.57 -17.96
CA VAL A 16 28.16 40.33 -18.68
C VAL A 16 28.38 39.07 -17.83
N SER A 17 28.79 39.22 -16.57
CA SER A 17 29.17 38.10 -15.70
C SER A 17 28.09 37.63 -14.72
N CYS A 18 26.82 37.93 -14.98
CA CYS A 18 25.75 37.26 -14.26
C CYS A 18 25.28 36.03 -15.06
N ASN A 19 25.99 34.96 -14.91
CA ASN A 19 25.49 33.66 -15.32
C ASN A 19 24.74 33.09 -14.11
N ASP A 20 23.39 33.20 -14.09
CA ASP A 20 22.54 32.70 -12.99
C ASP A 20 22.80 31.22 -12.68
N SER A 21 23.29 30.45 -13.66
CA SER A 21 23.66 29.02 -13.47
C SER A 21 24.87 28.81 -12.56
N PHE A 22 25.70 29.86 -12.31
CA PHE A 22 26.85 29.71 -11.40
C PHE A 22 26.45 29.78 -9.93
N LEU A 23 25.33 30.42 -9.61
CA LEU A 23 24.80 30.54 -8.25
C LEU A 23 23.88 29.36 -7.88
N GLU A 24 23.41 28.60 -8.85
CA GLU A 24 22.62 27.39 -8.65
C GLU A 24 23.55 26.17 -8.43
N ARG A 25 24.35 26.17 -7.37
CA ARG A 25 25.05 24.96 -6.90
C ARG A 25 24.09 24.15 -6.07
N TYR A 26 23.59 23.07 -6.65
CA TYR A 26 22.94 22.01 -5.88
C TYR A 26 24.02 21.20 -5.18
N PRO A 27 23.88 20.85 -3.89
CA PRO A 27 24.78 19.92 -3.25
C PRO A 27 24.82 18.62 -4.06
N ASP A 28 25.99 18.11 -4.37
CA ASP A 28 26.18 16.85 -5.10
C ASP A 28 25.59 15.63 -4.36
N THR A 29 25.20 15.83 -3.11
CA THR A 29 24.63 14.82 -2.21
C THR A 29 23.09 14.92 -2.05
N ASP A 30 22.46 16.01 -2.49
CA ASP A 30 21.00 16.14 -2.45
C ASP A 30 20.39 15.77 -3.80
N LEU A 31 19.44 14.82 -3.76
CA LEU A 31 18.58 14.45 -4.88
C LEU A 31 17.76 15.68 -5.29
N SER A 32 18.33 16.53 -6.16
CA SER A 32 17.59 17.66 -6.67
C SER A 32 16.60 17.18 -7.73
N ASP A 33 15.33 17.57 -7.61
CA ASP A 33 14.28 17.28 -8.60
C ASP A 33 14.67 17.67 -10.04
N LYS A 34 15.67 18.54 -10.21
CA LYS A 34 16.14 19.01 -11.53
C LYS A 34 17.10 18.03 -12.20
N THR A 35 17.86 17.26 -11.45
CA THR A 35 18.93 16.37 -11.95
C THR A 35 18.59 14.89 -11.83
N TYR A 36 17.57 14.54 -11.06
CA TYR A 36 17.07 13.19 -10.88
C TYR A 36 15.96 12.87 -11.89
N PHE A 37 15.54 11.63 -12.00
CA PHE A 37 14.52 11.14 -12.94
C PHE A 37 14.90 11.26 -14.42
N THR A 38 16.17 11.12 -14.77
CA THR A 38 16.66 11.24 -16.15
C THR A 38 16.73 9.91 -16.89
N SER A 39 16.78 8.79 -16.17
CA SER A 39 16.91 7.44 -16.70
C SER A 39 15.90 6.46 -16.08
N GLU A 40 15.69 5.31 -16.76
CA GLU A 40 14.90 4.19 -16.22
C GLU A 40 15.44 3.70 -14.87
N LYS A 41 16.77 3.74 -14.70
CA LYS A 41 17.42 3.33 -13.45
C LYS A 41 17.07 4.24 -12.27
N ASP A 42 16.88 5.53 -12.53
CA ASP A 42 16.46 6.48 -11.49
C ASP A 42 15.04 6.14 -11.02
N LEU A 43 14.16 5.77 -11.96
CA LEU A 43 12.78 5.34 -11.63
C LEU A 43 12.80 4.05 -10.79
N GLU A 44 13.62 3.07 -11.18
CA GLU A 44 13.78 1.83 -10.43
C GLU A 44 14.24 2.11 -8.99
N LEU A 45 15.34 2.85 -8.84
CA LEU A 45 15.91 3.17 -7.53
C LEU A 45 14.92 3.93 -6.65
N TYR A 46 14.18 4.87 -7.23
CA TYR A 46 13.19 5.65 -6.50
C TYR A 46 12.00 4.79 -6.07
N THR A 47 11.45 3.98 -6.97
CA THR A 47 10.32 3.09 -6.66
C THR A 47 10.70 1.98 -5.68
N ASN A 48 11.97 1.57 -5.62
CA ASN A 48 12.44 0.63 -4.60
C ASN A 48 12.28 1.16 -3.18
N THR A 49 12.28 2.49 -2.98
CA THR A 49 12.00 3.07 -1.66
C THR A 49 10.56 2.87 -1.20
N PHE A 50 9.62 2.58 -2.11
CA PHE A 50 8.20 2.38 -1.79
C PHE A 50 7.92 1.04 -1.12
N TYR A 51 8.81 0.04 -1.28
CA TYR A 51 8.64 -1.28 -0.67
C TYR A 51 8.63 -1.22 0.87
N ASN A 52 9.15 -0.17 1.48
CA ASN A 52 9.04 0.06 2.91
C ASN A 52 7.61 0.40 3.37
N GLU A 53 6.79 0.90 2.46
CA GLU A 53 5.40 1.29 2.72
C GLU A 53 4.41 0.14 2.45
N LEU A 54 4.88 -1.01 1.93
CA LEU A 54 4.03 -2.18 1.74
C LEU A 54 3.68 -2.82 3.08
N ILE A 55 2.40 -3.07 3.27
CA ILE A 55 1.90 -3.77 4.45
C ILE A 55 2.01 -5.27 4.20
N TYR A 56 2.84 -5.96 4.99
CA TYR A 56 3.09 -7.39 4.85
C TYR A 56 2.42 -8.26 5.92
N TYR A 57 1.80 -7.64 6.91
CA TYR A 57 1.06 -8.36 7.94
C TYR A 57 -0.15 -7.53 8.39
N TYR A 58 -1.21 -8.24 8.71
CA TYR A 58 -2.38 -7.66 9.33
C TYR A 58 -2.40 -8.05 10.80
N HIS A 59 -2.81 -7.11 11.62
CA HIS A 59 -3.05 -7.38 13.03
C HIS A 59 -4.53 -7.73 13.19
N ASP A 60 -4.83 -9.01 13.32
CA ASP A 60 -6.20 -9.50 13.50
C ASP A 60 -6.86 -9.02 14.81
N TYR A 61 -6.08 -8.51 15.75
CA TYR A 61 -6.60 -7.91 16.99
C TYR A 61 -7.41 -6.61 16.78
N ALA A 62 -7.40 -6.06 15.58
CA ALA A 62 -8.30 -4.96 15.18
C ALA A 62 -9.59 -5.46 14.51
N THR A 63 -9.87 -6.76 14.59
CA THR A 63 -11.03 -7.43 14.01
C THR A 63 -11.72 -8.32 15.04
N ASP A 64 -12.78 -9.02 14.62
CA ASP A 64 -13.48 -9.99 15.46
C ASP A 64 -12.69 -11.30 15.65
N ASN A 65 -11.49 -11.44 15.05
CA ASN A 65 -10.75 -12.70 15.07
C ASN A 65 -9.82 -12.85 16.27
N ALA A 66 -9.25 -11.76 16.75
CA ALA A 66 -8.23 -11.82 17.78
C ALA A 66 -8.32 -10.67 18.78
N SER A 67 -7.76 -10.86 19.96
CA SER A 67 -7.60 -9.86 21.00
C SER A 67 -6.18 -9.91 21.56
N ILE A 68 -5.71 -8.79 22.11
CA ILE A 68 -4.40 -8.70 22.78
C ILE A 68 -4.57 -8.12 24.18
N TYR A 69 -3.76 -8.63 25.13
CA TYR A 69 -3.82 -8.17 26.52
C TYR A 69 -3.27 -6.77 26.71
N SER A 70 -2.16 -6.42 26.06
CA SER A 70 -1.60 -5.07 26.08
C SER A 70 -1.96 -4.32 24.81
N GLU A 71 -3.17 -3.84 24.78
CA GLU A 71 -3.75 -3.22 23.60
C GLU A 71 -3.23 -1.81 23.34
N PRO A 72 -3.03 -1.45 22.06
CA PRO A 72 -2.91 -0.04 21.70
C PRO A 72 -4.15 0.71 22.17
N THR A 73 -3.97 1.88 22.74
CA THR A 73 -5.04 2.74 23.26
C THR A 73 -6.16 2.97 22.24
N GLU A 74 -5.82 3.02 20.97
CA GLU A 74 -6.79 3.21 19.89
C GLU A 74 -7.77 2.04 19.77
N ILE A 75 -7.30 0.80 19.89
CA ILE A 75 -8.17 -0.40 19.81
C ILE A 75 -9.07 -0.47 21.03
N VAL A 76 -8.53 -0.22 22.21
CA VAL A 76 -9.33 -0.15 23.44
C VAL A 76 -10.42 0.90 23.29
N ASN A 77 -10.09 2.09 22.80
CA ASN A 77 -11.05 3.16 22.57
C ASN A 77 -12.10 2.76 21.53
N MET A 78 -11.71 2.04 20.48
CA MET A 78 -12.66 1.55 19.48
C MET A 78 -13.67 0.58 20.10
N MET A 79 -13.20 -0.40 20.87
CA MET A 79 -14.04 -1.41 21.53
C MET A 79 -15.01 -0.80 22.54
N HIS A 80 -14.62 0.28 23.21
CA HIS A 80 -15.41 0.96 24.23
C HIS A 80 -16.18 2.20 23.73
N GLY A 81 -16.19 2.45 22.41
CA GLY A 81 -16.88 3.62 21.84
C GLY A 81 -16.21 4.96 22.17
N GLY A 82 -14.94 4.94 22.58
CA GLY A 82 -14.18 6.13 22.98
C GLY A 82 -13.38 6.79 21.84
N ILE A 83 -13.60 6.42 20.58
CA ILE A 83 -12.95 7.09 19.46
C ILE A 83 -13.58 8.46 19.24
N THR A 84 -12.75 9.48 19.23
CA THR A 84 -13.12 10.86 18.89
C THR A 84 -12.24 11.34 17.73
N GLU A 85 -12.64 12.44 17.10
CA GLU A 85 -11.82 13.09 16.06
C GLU A 85 -10.40 13.41 16.55
N GLN A 86 -10.21 13.70 17.82
CA GLN A 86 -8.92 14.00 18.42
C GLN A 86 -8.09 12.75 18.74
N SER A 87 -8.72 11.59 18.90
CA SER A 87 -8.05 10.34 19.26
C SER A 87 -7.60 9.51 18.04
N VAL A 88 -8.07 9.85 16.84
CA VAL A 88 -7.71 9.14 15.60
C VAL A 88 -6.37 9.66 15.08
N GLY A 89 -5.34 8.81 15.15
CA GLY A 89 -4.02 9.11 14.55
C GLY A 89 -3.97 8.84 13.04
N GLY A 90 -2.80 9.10 12.43
CA GLY A 90 -2.52 8.74 11.03
C GLY A 90 -2.89 9.80 10.00
N TRP A 91 -3.36 10.98 10.41
CA TRP A 91 -3.59 12.11 9.49
C TRP A 91 -2.29 12.75 8.99
N ASP A 92 -1.18 12.53 9.63
CA ASP A 92 0.11 13.20 9.42
C ASP A 92 1.01 12.54 8.36
N ASN A 93 0.60 11.42 7.77
CA ASN A 93 1.44 10.63 6.83
C ASN A 93 1.45 11.18 5.38
N TRP A 94 1.23 12.46 5.15
CA TRP A 94 1.20 13.08 3.82
C TRP A 94 2.57 13.10 3.13
N GLY A 95 3.65 12.92 3.87
CA GLY A 95 5.00 12.82 3.33
C GLY A 95 5.17 11.63 2.38
N THR A 96 4.51 10.51 2.64
CA THR A 96 4.49 9.32 1.78
C THR A 96 3.78 9.62 0.45
N LEU A 97 2.61 10.26 0.48
CA LEU A 97 1.91 10.70 -0.73
C LEU A 97 2.76 11.65 -1.58
N ARG A 98 3.47 12.58 -0.91
CA ARG A 98 4.36 13.52 -1.59
C ARG A 98 5.45 12.81 -2.40
N LYS A 99 6.04 11.72 -1.87
CA LYS A 99 7.03 10.91 -2.61
C LYS A 99 6.45 10.37 -3.92
N TYR A 100 5.22 9.84 -3.90
CA TYR A 100 4.58 9.32 -5.12
C TYR A 100 4.34 10.43 -6.14
N ASN A 101 3.81 11.57 -5.70
CA ASN A 101 3.53 12.68 -6.58
C ASN A 101 4.81 13.31 -7.17
N ILE A 102 5.92 13.35 -6.42
CA ILE A 102 7.22 13.82 -6.94
C ILE A 102 7.65 12.99 -8.16
N LEU A 103 7.55 11.65 -8.11
CA LEU A 103 7.88 10.83 -9.27
C LEU A 103 6.94 11.13 -10.44
N LEU A 104 5.63 11.16 -10.21
CA LEU A 104 4.62 11.38 -11.25
C LEU A 104 4.78 12.73 -11.93
N GLU A 105 5.18 13.79 -11.22
CA GLU A 105 5.44 15.11 -11.77
C GLU A 105 6.73 15.17 -12.62
N ASN A 106 7.73 14.37 -12.24
CA ASN A 106 9.07 14.47 -12.84
C ASN A 106 9.36 13.40 -13.91
N VAL A 107 8.53 12.37 -14.01
CA VAL A 107 8.75 11.24 -14.91
C VAL A 107 8.86 11.63 -16.39
N HIS A 108 8.29 12.77 -16.78
CA HIS A 108 8.38 13.30 -18.15
C HIS A 108 9.83 13.64 -18.59
N LYS A 109 10.77 13.77 -17.64
CA LYS A 109 12.20 14.01 -17.88
C LYS A 109 12.95 12.73 -18.24
N THR A 110 12.38 11.57 -17.90
CA THR A 110 13.04 10.26 -18.04
C THR A 110 13.17 9.87 -19.49
N LYS A 111 14.39 9.53 -19.90
CA LYS A 111 14.68 8.94 -21.20
C LYS A 111 14.72 7.43 -21.09
N GLY A 112 14.02 6.74 -22.00
CA GLY A 112 13.99 5.27 -22.00
C GLY A 112 12.80 4.72 -22.77
N SER A 113 12.56 3.43 -22.61
CA SER A 113 11.42 2.74 -23.20
C SER A 113 10.09 3.18 -22.58
N PRO A 114 9.09 3.60 -23.35
CA PRO A 114 7.77 3.90 -22.81
C PRO A 114 7.16 2.75 -21.98
N THR A 115 7.44 1.51 -22.33
CA THR A 115 6.97 0.34 -21.57
C THR A 115 7.59 0.29 -20.18
N VAL A 116 8.90 0.53 -20.07
CA VAL A 116 9.60 0.53 -18.78
C VAL A 116 9.20 1.74 -17.94
N ILE A 117 9.11 2.91 -18.55
CA ILE A 117 8.66 4.14 -17.87
C ILE A 117 7.24 3.94 -17.32
N ASN A 118 6.31 3.44 -18.15
CA ASN A 118 4.94 3.21 -17.73
C ASN A 118 4.82 2.12 -16.63
N HIS A 119 5.72 1.14 -16.60
CA HIS A 119 5.80 0.17 -15.51
C HIS A 119 6.04 0.88 -14.15
N TYR A 120 7.02 1.79 -14.07
CA TYR A 120 7.30 2.52 -12.83
C TYR A 120 6.23 3.56 -12.49
N ILE A 121 5.61 4.19 -13.49
CA ILE A 121 4.40 5.00 -13.27
C ILE A 121 3.29 4.13 -12.67
N GLY A 122 3.10 2.93 -13.20
CA GLY A 122 2.11 1.95 -12.72
C GLY A 122 2.34 1.58 -11.27
N ILE A 123 3.57 1.25 -10.89
CA ILE A 123 3.94 0.97 -9.49
C ILE A 123 3.62 2.19 -8.61
N THR A 124 4.00 3.39 -9.04
CA THR A 124 3.77 4.61 -8.26
C THR A 124 2.28 4.90 -8.05
N ARG A 125 1.47 4.72 -9.11
CA ARG A 125 0.01 4.89 -9.03
C ARG A 125 -0.63 3.81 -8.15
N LEU A 126 -0.18 2.56 -8.22
CA LEU A 126 -0.63 1.49 -7.32
C LEU A 126 -0.39 1.87 -5.86
N MET A 127 0.81 2.35 -5.54
CA MET A 127 1.18 2.75 -4.18
C MET A 127 0.38 3.96 -3.71
N ARG A 128 0.12 4.92 -4.59
CA ARG A 128 -0.75 6.06 -4.30
C ARG A 128 -2.19 5.64 -4.04
N ALA A 129 -2.73 4.75 -4.87
CA ALA A 129 -4.06 4.19 -4.69
C ALA A 129 -4.19 3.45 -3.36
N GLN A 130 -3.19 2.64 -2.99
CA GLN A 130 -3.15 1.93 -1.71
C GLN A 130 -3.09 2.91 -0.53
N TRP A 131 -2.28 3.96 -0.62
CA TRP A 131 -2.19 4.99 0.41
C TRP A 131 -3.54 5.71 0.62
N TYR A 132 -4.19 6.13 -0.48
CA TYR A 132 -5.52 6.75 -0.38
C TYR A 132 -6.58 5.78 0.13
N TYR A 133 -6.50 4.50 -0.22
CA TYR A 133 -7.38 3.48 0.31
C TYR A 133 -7.27 3.37 1.84
N GLU A 134 -6.06 3.36 2.40
CA GLU A 134 -5.85 3.39 3.85
C GLU A 134 -6.45 4.66 4.48
N MET A 135 -6.28 5.80 3.84
CA MET A 135 -6.84 7.07 4.31
C MET A 135 -8.37 7.09 4.32
N ILE A 136 -9.04 6.62 3.25
CA ILE A 136 -10.51 6.61 3.19
C ILE A 136 -11.14 5.56 4.12
N LYS A 137 -10.46 4.48 4.43
CA LYS A 137 -10.92 3.54 5.47
C LYS A 137 -10.99 4.21 6.83
N ARG A 138 -10.04 5.11 7.10
CA ARG A 138 -9.88 5.73 8.41
C ARG A 138 -10.69 7.02 8.56
N PHE A 139 -10.72 7.85 7.51
CA PHE A 139 -11.27 9.21 7.57
C PHE A 139 -12.49 9.44 6.68
N ASN A 140 -12.92 8.45 5.91
CA ASN A 140 -14.02 8.48 4.95
C ASN A 140 -13.79 9.47 3.79
N GLU A 141 -13.55 10.75 4.08
CA GLU A 141 -13.28 11.82 3.13
C GLU A 141 -11.91 12.44 3.41
N VAL A 142 -11.12 12.66 2.36
CA VAL A 142 -9.78 13.23 2.44
C VAL A 142 -9.51 14.10 1.23
N PRO A 143 -8.65 15.13 1.32
CA PRO A 143 -8.28 15.89 0.14
C PRO A 143 -7.46 15.05 -0.84
N TRP A 144 -7.84 15.04 -2.12
CA TRP A 144 -7.09 14.42 -3.19
C TRP A 144 -6.02 15.37 -3.73
N TYR A 145 -4.77 14.93 -3.74
CA TYR A 145 -3.65 15.65 -4.32
C TYR A 145 -3.00 14.82 -5.42
N SER A 146 -2.98 15.36 -6.63
CA SER A 146 -2.26 14.78 -7.78
C SER A 146 -0.85 15.35 -7.96
N THR A 147 -0.48 16.35 -7.14
CA THR A 147 0.80 17.07 -7.19
C THR A 147 1.52 16.99 -5.84
N SER A 148 2.84 17.18 -5.88
CA SER A 148 3.65 17.32 -4.68
C SER A 148 3.45 18.72 -4.10
N LEU A 149 2.85 18.79 -2.90
CA LEU A 149 2.63 20.07 -2.24
C LEU A 149 3.97 20.67 -1.79
N LYS A 150 4.10 21.98 -1.99
CA LYS A 150 5.18 22.82 -1.48
C LYS A 150 4.64 23.71 -0.36
N ASP A 151 5.51 24.25 0.45
CA ASP A 151 5.18 25.25 1.47
C ASP A 151 4.52 26.51 0.89
N THR A 152 4.78 26.80 -0.39
CA THR A 152 4.16 27.89 -1.15
C THR A 152 2.79 27.54 -1.75
N SER A 153 2.34 26.30 -1.66
CA SER A 153 1.05 25.81 -2.21
C SER A 153 -0.10 26.11 -1.24
N THR A 154 -0.24 27.35 -0.78
CA THR A 154 -1.15 27.73 0.31
C THR A 154 -2.60 27.33 0.09
N ASP A 155 -3.13 27.54 -1.11
CA ASP A 155 -4.52 27.19 -1.46
C ASP A 155 -4.79 25.69 -1.37
N LEU A 156 -3.80 24.85 -1.72
CA LEU A 156 -3.91 23.40 -1.63
C LEU A 156 -3.66 22.89 -0.22
N LEU A 157 -2.75 23.52 0.54
CA LEU A 157 -2.45 23.11 1.93
C LEU A 157 -3.66 23.30 2.85
N TYR A 158 -4.50 24.29 2.57
CA TYR A 158 -5.72 24.57 3.34
C TYR A 158 -7.00 24.11 2.64
N LYS A 159 -6.86 23.30 1.59
CA LYS A 159 -8.00 22.70 0.90
C LYS A 159 -8.81 21.83 1.84
N GLY A 160 -10.13 21.92 1.77
CA GLY A 160 -11.05 21.03 2.46
C GLY A 160 -10.96 19.59 1.94
N LYS A 161 -11.65 18.68 2.61
CA LYS A 161 -11.79 17.29 2.17
C LYS A 161 -12.54 17.23 0.85
N ASP A 162 -12.12 16.37 -0.06
CA ASP A 162 -12.88 15.99 -1.24
C ASP A 162 -13.86 14.86 -0.87
N SER A 163 -14.93 14.75 -1.62
CA SER A 163 -15.92 13.70 -1.42
C SER A 163 -15.31 12.30 -1.62
N ARG A 164 -15.83 11.32 -0.88
CA ARG A 164 -15.45 9.92 -1.06
C ARG A 164 -15.56 9.48 -2.52
N GLU A 165 -16.59 9.92 -3.25
CA GLU A 165 -16.79 9.59 -4.68
C GLU A 165 -15.58 10.01 -5.52
N LEU A 166 -15.11 11.26 -5.37
CA LEU A 166 -13.96 11.76 -6.11
C LEU A 166 -12.69 10.97 -5.77
N VAL A 167 -12.46 10.70 -4.49
CA VAL A 167 -11.24 9.99 -4.05
C VAL A 167 -11.27 8.55 -4.54
N VAL A 168 -12.40 7.85 -4.42
CA VAL A 168 -12.55 6.47 -4.89
C VAL A 168 -12.40 6.37 -6.40
N ASP A 169 -13.03 7.27 -7.18
CA ASP A 169 -12.86 7.34 -8.63
C ASP A 169 -11.38 7.52 -9.01
N SER A 170 -10.69 8.38 -8.28
CA SER A 170 -9.26 8.62 -8.50
C SER A 170 -8.39 7.41 -8.15
N ILE A 171 -8.72 6.68 -7.08
CA ILE A 171 -8.08 5.41 -6.71
C ILE A 171 -8.22 4.40 -7.84
N PHE A 172 -9.43 4.21 -8.38
CA PHE A 172 -9.66 3.24 -9.45
C PHE A 172 -8.99 3.63 -10.77
N LYS A 173 -8.92 4.91 -11.12
CA LYS A 173 -8.12 5.39 -12.26
C LYS A 173 -6.63 5.07 -12.10
N ASP A 174 -6.09 5.16 -10.90
CA ASP A 174 -4.72 4.78 -10.61
C ASP A 174 -4.52 3.26 -10.70
N LEU A 175 -5.45 2.46 -10.17
CA LEU A 175 -5.42 1.00 -10.25
C LEU A 175 -5.55 0.49 -11.69
N GLU A 176 -6.45 1.08 -12.49
CA GLU A 176 -6.61 0.74 -13.91
C GLU A 176 -5.32 0.99 -14.69
N PHE A 177 -4.67 2.12 -14.45
CA PHE A 177 -3.37 2.37 -15.08
C PHE A 177 -2.34 1.32 -14.63
N ALA A 178 -2.29 0.99 -13.34
CA ALA A 178 -1.36 0.02 -12.77
C ALA A 178 -1.52 -1.36 -13.41
N VAL A 179 -2.73 -1.93 -13.46
CA VAL A 179 -2.97 -3.26 -14.04
C VAL A 179 -2.71 -3.32 -15.54
N ASN A 180 -2.76 -2.19 -16.24
CA ASN A 180 -2.47 -2.13 -17.66
C ASN A 180 -0.98 -2.02 -17.99
N HIS A 181 -0.16 -1.46 -17.08
CA HIS A 181 1.22 -1.09 -17.40
C HIS A 181 2.28 -1.78 -16.54
N ILE A 182 1.94 -2.28 -15.35
CA ILE A 182 2.91 -3.05 -14.53
C ILE A 182 3.24 -4.37 -15.25
N SER A 183 4.51 -4.75 -15.20
CA SER A 183 5.00 -6.00 -15.78
C SER A 183 4.30 -7.22 -15.19
N ALA A 184 3.99 -8.19 -16.04
CA ALA A 184 3.46 -9.50 -15.65
C ALA A 184 4.58 -10.51 -15.30
N ASP A 185 5.85 -10.09 -15.32
CA ASP A 185 6.98 -10.98 -15.02
C ASP A 185 6.93 -11.43 -13.55
N MET A 186 7.03 -12.74 -13.33
CA MET A 186 6.94 -13.43 -12.05
C MET A 186 8.25 -14.10 -11.64
N LYS A 187 9.36 -13.81 -12.34
CA LYS A 187 10.67 -14.41 -12.01
C LYS A 187 11.12 -14.10 -10.59
N ASN A 188 10.78 -12.91 -10.10
CA ASN A 188 11.00 -12.52 -8.73
C ASN A 188 9.68 -12.04 -8.11
N ARG A 189 9.09 -12.87 -7.26
CA ARG A 189 7.81 -12.58 -6.58
C ARG A 189 7.96 -11.63 -5.39
N SER A 190 9.15 -11.18 -5.04
CA SER A 190 9.35 -10.10 -4.08
C SER A 190 9.28 -8.70 -4.74
N VAL A 191 9.08 -8.65 -6.06
CA VAL A 191 8.91 -7.41 -6.83
C VAL A 191 7.45 -7.21 -7.21
N ILE A 192 6.96 -5.97 -7.07
CA ILE A 192 5.60 -5.59 -7.45
C ILE A 192 5.36 -5.95 -8.92
N ASN A 193 4.32 -6.73 -9.16
CA ASN A 193 3.93 -7.24 -10.46
C ASN A 193 2.45 -6.98 -10.76
N LYS A 194 2.04 -7.20 -12.00
CA LYS A 194 0.66 -6.98 -12.46
C LYS A 194 -0.37 -7.74 -11.63
N TRP A 195 -0.06 -8.95 -11.21
CA TRP A 195 -1.00 -9.82 -10.52
C TRP A 195 -1.27 -9.34 -9.10
N TYR A 196 -0.24 -8.80 -8.43
CA TYR A 196 -0.43 -8.10 -7.18
C TYR A 196 -1.32 -6.86 -7.34
N ALA A 197 -1.15 -6.10 -8.44
CA ALA A 197 -2.00 -4.95 -8.71
C ALA A 197 -3.48 -5.36 -8.91
N TYR A 198 -3.76 -6.45 -9.61
CA TYR A 198 -5.12 -7.01 -9.70
C TYR A 198 -5.64 -7.49 -8.35
N GLY A 199 -4.81 -8.14 -7.53
CA GLY A 199 -5.18 -8.55 -6.17
C GLY A 199 -5.55 -7.35 -5.29
N MET A 200 -4.81 -6.26 -5.38
CA MET A 200 -5.14 -5.01 -4.67
C MET A 200 -6.40 -4.35 -5.22
N MET A 201 -6.60 -4.35 -6.54
CA MET A 201 -7.83 -3.85 -7.16
C MET A 201 -9.05 -4.65 -6.68
N ALA A 202 -8.97 -5.98 -6.64
CA ALA A 202 -10.04 -6.84 -6.13
C ALA A 202 -10.36 -6.54 -4.67
N ARG A 203 -9.33 -6.42 -3.83
CA ARG A 203 -9.49 -6.13 -2.39
C ARG A 203 -10.14 -4.77 -2.14
N ILE A 204 -9.64 -3.72 -2.81
CA ILE A 204 -10.16 -2.35 -2.66
C ILE A 204 -11.59 -2.28 -3.18
N ALA A 205 -11.89 -2.91 -4.31
CA ALA A 205 -13.23 -2.95 -4.88
C ALA A 205 -14.22 -3.69 -3.99
N LEU A 206 -13.83 -4.85 -3.43
CA LEU A 206 -14.67 -5.62 -2.51
C LEU A 206 -14.98 -4.83 -1.24
N HIS A 207 -13.97 -4.15 -0.68
CA HIS A 207 -14.18 -3.29 0.49
C HIS A 207 -15.13 -2.14 0.17
N GLU A 208 -14.92 -1.43 -0.94
CA GLU A 208 -15.78 -0.30 -1.33
C GLU A 208 -17.21 -0.75 -1.61
N ALA A 209 -17.39 -1.91 -2.27
CA ALA A 209 -18.70 -2.52 -2.50
C ALA A 209 -19.43 -2.81 -1.18
N SER A 210 -18.71 -3.45 -0.24
CA SER A 210 -19.27 -3.78 1.07
C SER A 210 -19.59 -2.52 1.87
N PHE A 211 -18.70 -1.53 1.86
CA PHE A 211 -18.93 -0.25 2.50
C PHE A 211 -20.20 0.42 1.99
N ARG A 212 -20.38 0.53 0.67
CA ARG A 212 -21.59 1.13 0.07
C ARG A 212 -22.86 0.33 0.33
N LYS A 213 -22.75 -0.99 0.43
CA LYS A 213 -23.89 -1.85 0.72
C LYS A 213 -24.44 -1.64 2.13
N TYR A 214 -23.56 -1.37 3.10
CA TYR A 214 -23.94 -1.28 4.51
C TYR A 214 -24.01 0.16 5.04
N HIS A 215 -23.71 1.16 4.19
CA HIS A 215 -23.73 2.59 4.51
C HIS A 215 -24.54 3.38 3.47
N ASP A 216 -25.78 2.95 3.23
CA ASP A 216 -26.70 3.61 2.31
C ASP A 216 -27.12 5.01 2.81
N GLU A 217 -27.01 5.28 4.13
CA GLU A 217 -27.22 6.59 4.73
C GLU A 217 -26.31 7.68 4.18
N LEU A 218 -25.17 7.31 3.58
CA LEU A 218 -24.23 8.26 2.98
C LEU A 218 -24.67 8.75 1.59
N GLY A 219 -25.66 8.12 0.97
CA GLY A 219 -26.23 8.54 -0.31
C GLY A 219 -25.23 8.55 -1.47
N LEU A 220 -24.25 7.62 -1.45
CA LEU A 220 -23.22 7.52 -2.49
C LEU A 220 -23.83 7.13 -3.84
N GLN A 221 -23.42 7.83 -4.90
CA GLN A 221 -24.09 7.75 -6.22
C GLN A 221 -23.76 6.46 -6.97
N VAL A 222 -22.50 6.00 -6.91
CA VAL A 222 -22.09 4.76 -7.57
C VAL A 222 -22.47 3.57 -6.70
N SER A 223 -23.16 2.60 -7.28
CA SER A 223 -23.73 1.45 -6.53
C SER A 223 -22.65 0.47 -6.05
N ALA A 224 -22.96 -0.27 -4.99
CA ALA A 224 -22.15 -1.39 -4.50
C ALA A 224 -21.92 -2.45 -5.59
N GLU A 225 -22.93 -2.72 -6.42
CA GLU A 225 -22.85 -3.69 -7.52
C GLU A 225 -21.75 -3.37 -8.53
N HIS A 226 -21.53 -2.09 -8.82
CA HIS A 226 -20.45 -1.66 -9.70
C HIS A 226 -19.09 -2.15 -9.18
N PHE A 227 -18.81 -1.95 -7.91
CA PHE A 227 -17.53 -2.35 -7.30
C PHE A 227 -17.43 -3.87 -7.11
N TYR A 228 -18.53 -4.59 -6.85
CA TYR A 228 -18.51 -6.06 -6.87
C TYR A 228 -18.11 -6.59 -8.24
N LYS A 229 -18.59 -5.99 -9.34
CA LYS A 229 -18.19 -6.38 -10.70
C LYS A 229 -16.70 -6.13 -10.96
N ILE A 230 -16.15 -5.02 -10.47
CA ILE A 230 -14.70 -4.75 -10.57
C ILE A 230 -13.92 -5.82 -9.79
N ALA A 231 -14.35 -6.15 -8.57
CA ALA A 231 -13.68 -7.16 -7.75
C ALA A 231 -13.68 -8.54 -8.43
N ILE A 232 -14.84 -8.97 -8.94
CA ILE A 232 -14.98 -10.24 -9.67
C ILE A 232 -14.08 -10.26 -10.89
N ASN A 233 -14.14 -9.24 -11.73
CA ASN A 233 -13.32 -9.16 -12.94
C ASN A 233 -11.82 -9.20 -12.62
N ALA A 234 -11.38 -8.50 -11.59
CA ALA A 234 -9.97 -8.50 -11.18
C ALA A 234 -9.52 -9.90 -10.70
N CYS A 235 -10.36 -10.62 -9.97
CA CYS A 235 -10.09 -12.01 -9.58
C CYS A 235 -10.06 -12.94 -10.81
N GLU A 236 -11.01 -12.81 -11.73
CA GLU A 236 -11.07 -13.59 -12.96
C GLU A 236 -9.82 -13.39 -13.80
N LYS A 237 -9.30 -12.16 -13.92
CA LYS A 237 -8.05 -11.87 -14.63
C LYS A 237 -6.83 -12.60 -14.05
N ILE A 238 -6.79 -12.82 -12.74
CA ILE A 238 -5.75 -13.64 -12.10
C ILE A 238 -5.98 -15.13 -12.40
N MET A 239 -7.22 -15.62 -12.22
CA MET A 239 -7.56 -17.02 -12.38
C MET A 239 -7.41 -17.53 -13.84
N GLU A 240 -7.78 -16.71 -14.82
CA GLU A 240 -7.64 -16.99 -16.26
C GLU A 240 -6.19 -17.28 -16.68
N THR A 241 -5.22 -16.80 -15.91
CA THR A 241 -3.79 -17.03 -16.24
C THR A 241 -3.33 -18.46 -15.98
N HIS A 242 -4.01 -19.16 -15.05
CA HIS A 242 -3.57 -20.47 -14.53
C HIS A 242 -2.14 -20.47 -13.93
N LEU A 243 -1.58 -19.28 -13.62
CA LEU A 243 -0.26 -19.14 -13.02
C LEU A 243 -0.28 -19.40 -11.50
N PHE A 244 -1.46 -19.35 -10.91
CA PHE A 244 -1.66 -19.47 -9.47
C PHE A 244 -2.57 -20.65 -9.15
N SER A 245 -2.29 -21.30 -8.04
CA SER A 245 -3.10 -22.39 -7.49
C SER A 245 -2.87 -22.49 -5.99
N ILE A 246 -3.78 -23.14 -5.29
CA ILE A 246 -3.59 -23.44 -3.86
C ILE A 246 -2.31 -24.25 -3.68
N ASP A 247 -1.45 -23.83 -2.75
CA ASP A 247 -0.22 -24.55 -2.43
C ASP A 247 -0.55 -25.85 -1.70
N LYS A 248 -0.17 -26.98 -2.31
CA LYS A 248 -0.39 -28.34 -1.76
C LYS A 248 0.91 -29.04 -1.40
N ARG A 249 2.02 -28.31 -1.36
CA ARG A 249 3.33 -28.88 -1.02
C ARG A 249 3.36 -29.35 0.43
N GLY A 250 3.82 -30.55 0.65
CA GLY A 250 3.81 -31.20 1.96
C GLY A 250 2.53 -32.01 2.27
N GLY A 251 1.58 -32.10 1.32
CA GLY A 251 0.33 -32.83 1.47
C GLY A 251 -0.75 -32.07 2.22
N ILE A 252 -1.95 -32.65 2.26
CA ILE A 252 -3.15 -32.00 2.79
C ILE A 252 -3.01 -31.60 4.26
N ASP A 253 -2.27 -32.39 5.04
CA ASP A 253 -2.14 -32.18 6.49
C ASP A 253 -1.14 -31.08 6.85
N ASN A 254 -0.19 -30.75 5.94
CA ASN A 254 0.91 -29.83 6.26
C ASN A 254 0.97 -28.62 5.33
N ALA A 255 0.27 -28.63 4.19
CA ALA A 255 0.42 -27.58 3.17
C ALA A 255 0.07 -26.18 3.71
N TYR A 256 -1.00 -26.08 4.47
CA TYR A 256 -1.44 -24.82 5.07
C TYR A 256 -0.43 -24.27 6.07
N GLU A 257 0.01 -25.14 7.02
CA GLU A 257 1.02 -24.75 7.99
C GLU A 257 2.33 -24.32 7.31
N ASN A 258 2.80 -25.13 6.35
CA ASN A 258 4.03 -24.86 5.60
C ASN A 258 4.00 -23.51 4.86
N LEU A 259 2.84 -23.08 4.38
CA LEU A 259 2.68 -21.77 3.72
C LEU A 259 3.02 -20.64 4.69
N PHE A 260 2.61 -20.73 5.97
CA PHE A 260 2.79 -19.67 6.96
C PHE A 260 4.12 -19.73 7.72
N ILE A 261 4.74 -20.91 7.84
CA ILE A 261 6.04 -21.07 8.52
C ILE A 261 7.24 -21.09 7.55
N SER A 262 7.00 -21.04 6.25
CA SER A 262 8.05 -21.08 5.24
C SER A 262 8.97 -19.86 5.34
N ASN A 263 10.28 -20.11 5.31
CA ASN A 263 11.29 -19.05 5.22
C ASN A 263 11.43 -18.46 3.80
N ASN A 264 10.89 -19.13 2.79
CA ASN A 264 10.92 -18.68 1.40
C ASN A 264 9.61 -19.02 0.70
N LEU A 265 8.91 -18.00 0.24
CA LEU A 265 7.65 -18.09 -0.48
C LEU A 265 7.82 -17.93 -2.01
N GLY A 266 9.05 -17.77 -2.50
CA GLY A 266 9.32 -17.53 -3.93
C GLY A 266 8.79 -18.63 -4.85
N ASP A 267 8.81 -19.89 -4.39
CA ASP A 267 8.35 -21.06 -5.16
C ASP A 267 6.89 -21.44 -4.86
N SER A 268 6.19 -20.68 -3.99
CA SER A 268 4.79 -20.98 -3.70
C SER A 268 3.89 -20.62 -4.88
N PRO A 269 3.07 -21.55 -5.38
CA PRO A 269 2.14 -21.26 -6.47
C PRO A 269 0.99 -20.34 -6.05
N GLU A 270 0.80 -20.09 -4.77
CA GLU A 270 -0.33 -19.34 -4.21
C GLU A 270 -0.02 -17.84 -4.05
N ILE A 271 1.24 -17.48 -3.94
CA ILE A 271 1.67 -16.13 -3.56
C ILE A 271 1.78 -15.20 -4.78
N LEU A 272 1.11 -14.05 -4.71
CA LEU A 272 1.22 -12.97 -5.70
C LEU A 272 2.46 -12.10 -5.48
N LEU A 273 2.71 -11.74 -4.23
CA LEU A 273 3.83 -10.93 -3.78
C LEU A 273 4.17 -11.30 -2.35
N PHE A 274 5.46 -11.39 -2.01
CA PHE A 274 5.91 -11.55 -0.62
C PHE A 274 7.09 -10.62 -0.32
N LYS A 275 7.30 -10.35 0.95
CA LYS A 275 8.49 -9.66 1.42
C LYS A 275 9.54 -10.70 1.77
N ASP A 276 10.70 -10.58 1.16
CA ASP A 276 11.87 -11.38 1.48
C ASP A 276 12.58 -10.77 2.70
N PHE A 277 12.67 -11.54 3.79
CA PHE A 277 13.37 -11.14 4.99
C PHE A 277 14.76 -11.76 4.98
N ASP A 278 15.79 -10.94 5.17
CA ASP A 278 17.19 -11.36 5.15
C ASP A 278 17.95 -10.73 6.33
N ASP A 279 18.37 -11.57 7.26
CA ASP A 279 19.15 -11.17 8.43
C ASP A 279 20.49 -10.49 8.06
N LYS A 280 21.11 -10.91 6.96
CA LYS A 280 22.40 -10.35 6.52
C LYS A 280 22.24 -8.91 6.03
N GLN A 281 21.07 -8.59 5.48
CA GLN A 281 20.72 -7.25 5.03
C GLN A 281 20.00 -6.44 6.11
N ASN A 282 19.84 -7.00 7.31
CA ASN A 282 19.09 -6.40 8.41
C ASN A 282 17.61 -6.10 8.07
N ILE A 283 17.03 -6.86 7.14
CA ILE A 283 15.62 -6.81 6.80
C ILE A 283 14.89 -7.84 7.66
N LYS A 284 14.28 -7.38 8.76
CA LYS A 284 13.70 -8.24 9.81
C LYS A 284 12.25 -7.89 10.07
N HIS A 285 11.54 -8.84 10.67
CA HIS A 285 10.24 -8.60 11.30
C HIS A 285 10.31 -9.01 12.79
N ASP A 286 9.38 -8.51 13.56
CA ASP A 286 9.26 -8.77 14.98
C ASP A 286 7.97 -9.56 15.34
N ALA A 287 7.38 -10.27 14.38
CA ALA A 287 6.11 -10.96 14.56
C ALA A 287 6.13 -11.93 15.74
N ALA A 288 7.16 -12.78 15.85
CA ALA A 288 7.29 -13.73 16.98
C ALA A 288 7.35 -12.99 18.32
N ARG A 289 8.14 -11.91 18.42
CA ARG A 289 8.21 -11.10 19.63
C ARG A 289 6.85 -10.50 19.98
N ARG A 290 6.10 -10.01 19.01
CA ARG A 290 4.78 -9.39 19.23
C ARG A 290 3.80 -10.42 19.76
N VAL A 291 3.74 -11.61 19.17
CA VAL A 291 2.86 -12.68 19.64
C VAL A 291 3.13 -13.03 21.11
N PHE A 292 4.41 -13.20 21.49
CA PHE A 292 4.77 -13.56 22.86
C PHE A 292 4.66 -12.38 23.85
N SER A 293 4.98 -11.17 23.43
CA SER A 293 5.01 -9.99 24.32
C SER A 293 3.64 -9.39 24.56
N TYR A 294 2.73 -9.46 23.58
CA TYR A 294 1.41 -8.83 23.67
C TYR A 294 0.31 -9.83 24.09
N VAL A 295 0.66 -11.09 24.30
CA VAL A 295 -0.30 -12.13 24.72
C VAL A 295 -1.55 -12.10 23.85
N SER A 296 -1.36 -12.40 22.57
CA SER A 296 -2.47 -12.48 21.62
C SER A 296 -3.32 -13.73 21.88
N SER A 297 -4.63 -13.59 21.78
CA SER A 297 -5.59 -14.69 21.88
C SER A 297 -6.59 -14.65 20.75
N LEU A 298 -7.10 -15.80 20.36
CA LEU A 298 -8.21 -15.88 19.42
C LEU A 298 -9.50 -15.43 20.09
N SER A 299 -10.37 -14.79 19.34
CA SER A 299 -11.68 -14.43 19.83
C SER A 299 -12.60 -15.67 19.87
N ARG A 300 -13.61 -15.62 20.73
CA ARG A 300 -14.65 -16.65 20.76
C ARG A 300 -15.38 -16.74 19.42
N SER A 301 -15.64 -15.60 18.77
CA SER A 301 -16.28 -15.55 17.46
C SER A 301 -15.49 -16.33 16.40
N LEU A 302 -14.17 -16.17 16.37
CA LEU A 302 -13.33 -16.93 15.45
C LEU A 302 -13.37 -18.44 15.77
N MET A 303 -13.25 -18.81 17.05
CA MET A 303 -13.30 -20.21 17.48
C MET A 303 -14.62 -20.89 17.09
N GLU A 304 -15.74 -20.21 17.25
CA GLU A 304 -17.07 -20.73 16.89
C GLU A 304 -17.26 -20.91 15.37
N ASN A 305 -16.44 -20.26 14.56
CA ASN A 305 -16.46 -20.39 13.10
C ASN A 305 -15.60 -21.57 12.59
N TYR A 306 -14.80 -22.22 13.44
CA TYR A 306 -14.08 -23.42 13.04
C TYR A 306 -15.02 -24.60 12.86
N GLU A 307 -14.66 -25.49 11.94
CA GLU A 307 -15.34 -26.76 11.72
C GLU A 307 -14.52 -27.92 12.29
N TYR A 308 -15.21 -28.85 12.86
CA TYR A 308 -14.63 -30.07 13.39
C TYR A 308 -14.91 -31.25 12.43
N ILE A 309 -13.89 -32.01 12.07
CA ILE A 309 -14.03 -33.18 11.20
C ILE A 309 -14.40 -34.42 11.99
N LYS A 310 -15.63 -34.91 11.84
CA LYS A 310 -16.09 -36.15 12.45
C LYS A 310 -16.59 -37.11 11.38
N ASN A 311 -15.98 -38.31 11.33
CA ASN A 311 -16.33 -39.34 10.34
C ASN A 311 -16.29 -38.82 8.90
N GLY A 312 -15.29 -37.98 8.54
CA GLY A 312 -15.13 -37.39 7.21
C GLY A 312 -16.12 -36.28 6.86
N LYS A 313 -16.93 -35.81 7.81
CA LYS A 313 -17.86 -34.67 7.61
C LYS A 313 -17.43 -33.50 8.48
N ALA A 314 -17.41 -32.33 7.88
CA ALA A 314 -17.25 -31.07 8.60
C ALA A 314 -18.56 -30.77 9.36
N ILE A 315 -18.46 -30.50 10.64
CA ILE A 315 -19.55 -30.07 11.51
C ILE A 315 -19.13 -28.81 12.28
N PRO A 316 -20.06 -27.89 12.58
CA PRO A 316 -19.72 -26.70 13.36
C PRO A 316 -19.08 -27.05 14.70
N PHE A 317 -18.02 -26.33 15.07
CA PHE A 317 -17.34 -26.53 16.36
C PHE A 317 -18.30 -26.38 17.54
N THR A 318 -19.27 -25.48 17.44
CA THR A 318 -20.35 -25.27 18.43
C THR A 318 -21.22 -26.50 18.67
N SER A 319 -21.19 -27.50 17.77
CA SER A 319 -21.92 -28.77 17.93
C SER A 319 -21.13 -29.81 18.73
N VAL A 320 -19.90 -29.51 19.12
CA VAL A 320 -19.11 -30.38 20.02
C VAL A 320 -19.72 -30.30 21.42
N PRO A 321 -20.03 -31.42 22.07
CA PRO A 321 -20.60 -31.41 23.43
C PRO A 321 -19.68 -30.68 24.40
N ASP A 322 -20.26 -29.80 25.21
CA ASP A 322 -19.56 -28.98 26.21
C ASP A 322 -18.45 -28.08 25.69
N TYR A 323 -18.48 -27.72 24.40
CA TYR A 323 -17.45 -26.83 23.78
C TYR A 323 -17.25 -25.51 24.55
N ASP A 324 -18.32 -24.99 25.15
CA ASP A 324 -18.33 -23.76 25.94
C ASP A 324 -17.65 -23.87 27.30
N LYS A 325 -17.37 -25.09 27.73
CA LYS A 325 -16.69 -25.43 29.00
C LYS A 325 -15.26 -25.88 28.76
N MET A 326 -14.87 -26.13 27.52
CA MET A 326 -13.52 -26.61 27.19
C MET A 326 -12.48 -25.51 27.38
N SER A 327 -11.36 -25.84 28.00
CA SER A 327 -10.18 -25.00 28.00
C SER A 327 -9.47 -25.06 26.64
N MET A 328 -8.70 -24.03 26.31
CA MET A 328 -7.92 -24.00 25.05
C MET A 328 -7.07 -25.27 24.81
N PRO A 329 -6.38 -25.86 25.82
CA PRO A 329 -5.65 -27.12 25.64
C PRO A 329 -6.51 -28.33 25.32
N GLU A 330 -7.79 -28.28 25.65
CA GLU A 330 -8.73 -29.38 25.40
C GLU A 330 -9.44 -29.27 24.05
N THR A 331 -9.26 -28.13 23.40
CA THR A 331 -9.97 -27.78 22.15
C THR A 331 -9.16 -28.08 20.89
N PHE A 332 -7.83 -28.27 21.03
CA PHE A 332 -6.90 -28.51 19.93
C PHE A 332 -6.12 -29.80 20.07
#